data_561c71d78a39cfad3c7d02fadf5577d0
#
_entry.id   561c71d78a39cfad3c7d02fadf5577d0
#
_cell.length_a   1.000
_cell.length_b   1.000
_cell.length_c   1.000
_cell.angle_alpha   90.00
_cell.angle_beta   90.00
_cell.angle_gamma   90.00
#
_symmetry.space_group_name_H-M   'P 1'
#
loop_
_entity.id
_entity.type
_entity.pdbx_description
1 polymer ?
#
loop_
_entity_poly.entity_id
_entity_poly.type
_entity_poly.pdbx_seq_one_letter_code
_entity_poly.pdbx_strand_id
1 'polypeptide(L)'
;MDVEMRKVKFSEYFKNRIKDIPFAVMCALYMAFCVGCMIYSAVELGARDALLAVVYMIFIPAVFVFEYLIGFRVGYILTVLIIFSACGGLLGSSYNIYMILPWFDSLLHAVSGILFFAAGFMLAEVFFGKDNVNKHFFGKLAFAIFFSTTVGVAWEFFEYLISETMGFDMLEDAMVTDIQSYLLSQSHNVAIELNDITQTVITYDGGKEEWVINGGYMDLGLYDTLNDLLIAAAGTVSIAIVSIISFYKFPKFNKMFIPELVNNRRKPIEATASAADTAETAEAVDDGVAKESDNLSDSVSDNVSDTVKDND
;
A
#
# COMPACT_ATOMS: atom_id res chain seq x y z
N MET A 1 -20.52 -2.89 -28.71
CA MET A 1 -21.23 -1.66 -28.29
C MET A 1 -20.30 -0.92 -27.37
N ASP A 2 -19.69 0.16 -27.84
CA ASP A 2 -18.76 0.97 -27.05
C ASP A 2 -19.58 1.74 -26.00
N VAL A 3 -19.38 1.39 -24.74
CA VAL A 3 -20.05 2.08 -23.63
C VAL A 3 -19.42 3.47 -23.50
N GLU A 4 -20.21 4.49 -23.71
CA GLU A 4 -19.75 5.87 -23.56
C GLU A 4 -19.40 6.15 -22.08
N MET A 5 -18.20 6.68 -21.82
CA MET A 5 -17.61 6.84 -20.50
C MET A 5 -17.49 8.32 -20.13
N ARG A 6 -18.10 8.73 -19.03
CA ARG A 6 -17.92 10.10 -18.48
C ARG A 6 -16.75 10.21 -17.51
N LYS A 7 -16.12 11.38 -17.48
CA LYS A 7 -15.10 11.70 -16.47
C LYS A 7 -15.74 11.91 -15.09
N VAL A 8 -15.15 11.31 -14.06
CA VAL A 8 -15.53 11.49 -12.66
C VAL A 8 -14.62 12.57 -12.06
N LYS A 9 -15.17 13.58 -11.38
CA LYS A 9 -14.41 14.58 -10.66
C LYS A 9 -13.88 14.01 -9.34
N PHE A 10 -12.75 14.52 -8.83
CA PHE A 10 -12.21 14.09 -7.54
C PHE A 10 -13.22 14.20 -6.39
N SER A 11 -13.99 15.30 -6.36
CA SER A 11 -15.01 15.50 -5.32
C SER A 11 -16.13 14.44 -5.35
N GLU A 12 -16.49 13.96 -6.53
CA GLU A 12 -17.47 12.87 -6.69
C GLU A 12 -16.87 11.54 -6.24
N TYR A 13 -15.63 11.26 -6.66
CA TYR A 13 -14.89 10.09 -6.21
C TYR A 13 -14.79 10.06 -4.67
N PHE A 14 -14.34 11.16 -4.06
CA PHE A 14 -14.19 11.30 -2.61
C PHE A 14 -15.51 11.06 -1.87
N LYS A 15 -16.60 11.71 -2.30
CA LYS A 15 -17.95 11.51 -1.73
C LYS A 15 -18.40 10.05 -1.80
N ASN A 16 -18.05 9.34 -2.86
CA ASN A 16 -18.40 7.93 -2.99
C ASN A 16 -17.50 7.03 -2.14
N ARG A 17 -16.22 7.39 -1.99
CA ARG A 17 -15.26 6.61 -1.20
C ARG A 17 -15.57 6.65 0.29
N ILE A 18 -15.99 7.80 0.82
CA ILE A 18 -16.37 7.96 2.22
C ILE A 18 -17.72 7.34 2.60
N LYS A 19 -18.54 6.90 1.61
CA LYS A 19 -19.73 6.06 1.88
C LYS A 19 -19.38 4.65 2.33
N ASP A 20 -18.15 4.21 2.10
CA ASP A 20 -17.58 2.99 2.67
C ASP A 20 -17.30 3.26 4.16
N ILE A 21 -18.31 2.97 4.99
CA ILE A 21 -18.30 3.34 6.42
C ILE A 21 -17.09 2.81 7.17
N PRO A 22 -16.68 1.51 7.07
CA PRO A 22 -15.49 1.03 7.75
C PRO A 22 -14.23 1.82 7.37
N PHE A 23 -14.03 2.10 6.10
CA PHE A 23 -12.90 2.89 5.62
C PHE A 23 -12.94 4.33 6.15
N ALA A 24 -14.10 4.98 6.09
CA ALA A 24 -14.28 6.35 6.59
C ALA A 24 -14.01 6.45 8.09
N VAL A 25 -14.46 5.46 8.88
CA VAL A 25 -14.22 5.40 10.32
C VAL A 25 -12.72 5.25 10.60
N MET A 26 -12.01 4.35 9.92
CA MET A 26 -10.56 4.21 10.08
C MET A 26 -9.82 5.52 9.78
N CYS A 27 -10.17 6.20 8.69
CA CYS A 27 -9.58 7.49 8.33
C CYS A 27 -9.89 8.57 9.39
N ALA A 28 -11.13 8.62 9.89
CA ALA A 28 -11.53 9.59 10.92
C ALA A 28 -10.80 9.35 12.25
N LEU A 29 -10.66 8.09 12.68
CA LEU A 29 -9.91 7.74 13.88
C LEU A 29 -8.42 8.11 13.76
N TYR A 30 -7.81 7.84 12.61
CA TYR A 30 -6.44 8.26 12.34
C TYR A 30 -6.28 9.78 12.39
N MET A 31 -7.17 10.53 11.74
CA MET A 31 -7.13 11.99 11.78
C MET A 31 -7.31 12.54 13.20
N ALA A 32 -8.24 11.95 13.98
CA ALA A 32 -8.44 12.33 15.37
C ALA A 32 -7.19 12.03 16.23
N PHE A 33 -6.53 10.91 16.01
CA PHE A 33 -5.25 10.58 16.64
C PHE A 33 -4.18 11.62 16.32
N CYS A 34 -3.96 11.95 15.04
CA CYS A 34 -2.97 12.96 14.64
C CYS A 34 -3.28 14.36 15.23
N VAL A 35 -4.57 14.75 15.28
CA VAL A 35 -4.98 16.01 15.93
C VAL A 35 -4.68 15.98 17.42
N GLY A 36 -4.95 14.87 18.09
CA GLY A 36 -4.61 14.68 19.51
C GLY A 36 -3.10 14.80 19.75
N CYS A 37 -2.29 14.11 18.92
CA CYS A 37 -0.82 14.21 18.96
C CYS A 37 -0.34 15.63 18.70
N MET A 38 -0.90 16.33 17.70
CA MET A 38 -0.56 17.73 17.41
C MET A 38 -0.81 18.64 18.60
N ILE A 39 -1.98 18.55 19.23
CA ILE A 39 -2.34 19.38 20.39
C ILE A 39 -1.42 19.06 21.57
N TYR A 40 -1.23 17.79 21.90
CA TYR A 40 -0.35 17.37 22.98
C TYR A 40 1.09 17.83 22.74
N SER A 41 1.64 17.60 21.54
CA SER A 41 2.99 18.01 21.20
C SER A 41 3.16 19.54 21.25
N ALA A 42 2.17 20.32 20.83
CA ALA A 42 2.21 21.78 20.90
C ALA A 42 2.27 22.32 22.35
N VAL A 43 1.71 21.57 23.30
CA VAL A 43 1.68 21.98 24.73
C VAL A 43 2.92 21.45 25.47
N GLU A 44 3.29 20.19 25.28
CA GLU A 44 4.27 19.49 26.14
C GLU A 44 5.65 19.28 25.48
N LEU A 45 5.73 19.10 24.15
CA LEU A 45 6.96 18.72 23.48
C LEU A 45 7.58 19.87 22.67
N GLY A 46 6.78 20.72 22.07
CA GLY A 46 7.21 21.88 21.30
C GLY A 46 6.76 21.88 19.83
N ALA A 47 7.16 22.94 19.12
CA ALA A 47 6.67 23.22 17.77
C ALA A 47 7.12 22.18 16.73
N ARG A 48 8.30 21.55 16.89
CA ARG A 48 8.83 20.53 16.00
C ARG A 48 7.88 19.34 15.94
N ASP A 49 7.54 18.77 17.08
CA ASP A 49 6.74 17.55 17.17
C ASP A 49 5.27 17.82 16.79
N ALA A 50 4.77 19.01 17.09
CA ALA A 50 3.46 19.46 16.60
C ALA A 50 3.43 19.56 15.07
N LEU A 51 4.48 20.10 14.44
CA LEU A 51 4.60 20.17 12.99
C LEU A 51 4.72 18.75 12.37
N LEU A 52 5.46 17.87 13.01
CA LEU A 52 5.59 16.48 12.56
C LEU A 52 4.21 15.78 12.55
N ALA A 53 3.39 15.97 13.58
CA ALA A 53 2.02 15.45 13.61
C ALA A 53 1.17 16.00 12.44
N VAL A 54 1.34 17.27 12.06
CA VAL A 54 0.69 17.86 10.88
C VAL A 54 1.16 17.20 9.59
N VAL A 55 2.45 16.90 9.46
CA VAL A 55 2.99 16.17 8.30
C VAL A 55 2.35 14.78 8.19
N TYR A 56 2.24 14.06 9.30
CA TYR A 56 1.59 12.75 9.30
C TYR A 56 0.09 12.81 8.92
N MET A 57 -0.62 13.91 9.20
CA MET A 57 -2.02 14.09 8.74
C MET A 57 -2.16 14.02 7.22
N ILE A 58 -1.09 14.25 6.45
CA ILE A 58 -1.13 14.24 4.97
C ILE A 58 -1.25 12.82 4.42
N PHE A 59 -0.88 11.76 5.16
CA PHE A 59 -0.87 10.39 4.65
C PHE A 59 -2.25 9.94 4.15
N ILE A 60 -3.33 10.16 4.90
CA ILE A 60 -4.68 9.74 4.48
C ILE A 60 -5.19 10.53 3.27
N PRO A 61 -5.12 11.88 3.23
CA PRO A 61 -5.41 12.63 2.00
C PRO A 61 -4.59 12.16 0.80
N ALA A 62 -3.30 11.85 0.99
CA ALA A 62 -2.46 11.32 -0.08
C ALA A 62 -2.99 9.99 -0.63
N VAL A 63 -3.44 9.06 0.22
CA VAL A 63 -4.07 7.80 -0.22
C VAL A 63 -5.26 8.07 -1.15
N PHE A 64 -6.17 8.99 -0.79
CA PHE A 64 -7.31 9.35 -1.65
C PHE A 64 -6.86 9.93 -3.00
N VAL A 65 -5.84 10.79 -2.99
CA VAL A 65 -5.30 11.39 -4.22
C VAL A 65 -4.68 10.32 -5.10
N PHE A 66 -3.86 9.43 -4.54
CA PHE A 66 -3.23 8.33 -5.27
C PHE A 66 -4.26 7.33 -5.81
N GLU A 67 -5.25 6.91 -5.01
CA GLU A 67 -6.34 6.05 -5.47
C GLU A 67 -7.04 6.65 -6.70
N TYR A 68 -7.30 7.97 -6.66
CA TYR A 68 -7.96 8.66 -7.76
C TYR A 68 -7.08 8.80 -9.00
N LEU A 69 -5.80 9.19 -8.82
CA LEU A 69 -4.88 9.47 -9.94
C LEU A 69 -4.44 8.21 -10.66
N ILE A 70 -4.09 7.17 -9.92
CA ILE A 70 -3.58 5.92 -10.49
C ILE A 70 -4.72 4.98 -10.89
N GLY A 71 -5.87 5.08 -10.22
CA GLY A 71 -7.04 4.25 -10.53
C GLY A 71 -6.99 2.90 -9.88
N PHE A 72 -6.67 2.85 -8.58
CA PHE A 72 -6.73 1.65 -7.75
C PHE A 72 -7.59 1.89 -6.50
N ARG A 73 -7.83 0.84 -5.75
CA ARG A 73 -8.53 0.89 -4.48
C ARG A 73 -7.76 0.12 -3.42
N VAL A 74 -7.43 0.78 -2.33
CA VAL A 74 -6.78 0.17 -1.16
C VAL A 74 -7.81 -0.61 -0.35
N GLY A 75 -7.53 -1.88 -0.06
CA GLY A 75 -8.36 -2.72 0.79
C GLY A 75 -8.20 -2.39 2.27
N TYR A 76 -9.10 -2.92 3.11
CA TYR A 76 -9.12 -2.63 4.55
C TYR A 76 -7.82 -3.02 5.25
N ILE A 77 -7.26 -4.18 4.95
CA ILE A 77 -6.02 -4.66 5.58
C ILE A 77 -4.87 -3.70 5.27
N LEU A 78 -4.68 -3.32 4.01
CA LEU A 78 -3.66 -2.36 3.64
C LEU A 78 -3.90 -0.99 4.28
N THR A 79 -5.16 -0.55 4.40
CA THR A 79 -5.50 0.68 5.10
C THR A 79 -5.08 0.63 6.56
N VAL A 80 -5.34 -0.49 7.26
CA VAL A 80 -4.90 -0.69 8.65
C VAL A 80 -3.38 -0.67 8.75
N LEU A 81 -2.65 -1.34 7.84
CA LEU A 81 -1.19 -1.36 7.84
C LEU A 81 -0.60 0.03 7.55
N ILE A 82 -1.19 0.80 6.63
CA ILE A 82 -0.79 2.19 6.35
C ILE A 82 -0.98 3.06 7.60
N ILE A 83 -2.14 2.97 8.25
CA ILE A 83 -2.44 3.70 9.48
C ILE A 83 -1.50 3.28 10.61
N PHE A 84 -1.26 1.98 10.76
CA PHE A 84 -0.33 1.45 11.77
C PHE A 84 1.08 2.01 11.56
N SER A 85 1.61 1.97 10.34
CA SER A 85 2.95 2.51 10.03
C SER A 85 3.01 4.02 10.26
N ALA A 86 1.98 4.78 9.85
CA ALA A 86 1.94 6.22 10.06
C ALA A 86 1.82 6.60 11.54
N CYS A 87 0.97 5.89 12.31
CA CYS A 87 0.89 6.09 13.77
C CYS A 87 2.21 5.70 14.45
N GLY A 88 2.80 4.58 14.04
CA GLY A 88 4.04 4.07 14.57
C GLY A 88 5.20 5.02 14.36
N GLY A 89 5.38 5.52 13.15
CA GLY A 89 6.41 6.50 12.84
C GLY A 89 6.26 7.80 13.62
N LEU A 90 5.02 8.32 13.77
CA LEU A 90 4.79 9.49 14.61
C LEU A 90 5.10 9.24 16.09
N LEU A 91 4.68 8.09 16.63
CA LEU A 91 4.94 7.70 18.00
C LEU A 91 6.43 7.46 18.26
N GLY A 92 7.12 6.81 17.34
CA GLY A 92 8.56 6.58 17.41
C GLY A 92 9.34 7.89 17.47
N SER A 93 9.10 8.77 16.49
CA SER A 93 9.86 10.00 16.29
C SER A 93 9.59 11.08 17.34
N SER A 94 8.33 11.21 17.84
CA SER A 94 7.95 12.29 18.77
C SER A 94 7.83 11.85 20.22
N TYR A 95 7.59 10.55 20.47
CA TYR A 95 7.28 10.05 21.82
C TYR A 95 8.30 9.00 22.31
N ASN A 96 9.42 8.86 21.61
CA ASN A 96 10.53 7.97 21.94
C ASN A 96 10.11 6.49 22.10
N ILE A 97 9.10 6.02 21.36
CA ILE A 97 8.65 4.64 21.44
C ILE A 97 9.77 3.67 21.03
N TYR A 98 10.64 4.05 20.10
CA TYR A 98 11.80 3.24 19.70
C TYR A 98 12.73 2.95 20.90
N MET A 99 12.99 3.94 21.75
CA MET A 99 13.80 3.76 22.97
C MET A 99 13.11 2.89 24.04
N ILE A 100 11.76 2.91 24.10
CA ILE A 100 10.98 2.13 25.07
C ILE A 100 10.80 0.69 24.59
N LEU A 101 10.63 0.50 23.29
CA LEU A 101 10.38 -0.78 22.62
C LEU A 101 11.32 -0.93 21.44
N PRO A 102 12.59 -1.34 21.65
CA PRO A 102 13.61 -1.39 20.58
C PRO A 102 13.24 -2.25 19.36
N TRP A 103 12.32 -3.22 19.51
CA TRP A 103 11.83 -4.04 18.40
C TRP A 103 10.76 -3.34 17.54
N PHE A 104 10.26 -2.18 18.00
CA PHE A 104 9.10 -1.52 17.36
C PHE A 104 9.46 -0.94 16.00
N ASP A 105 10.64 -0.38 15.86
CA ASP A 105 11.16 0.10 14.60
C ASP A 105 11.29 -1.04 13.58
N SER A 106 11.94 -2.12 13.94
CA SER A 106 12.02 -3.35 13.13
C SER A 106 10.64 -3.86 12.68
N LEU A 107 9.60 -3.76 13.53
CA LEU A 107 8.25 -4.11 13.13
C LEU A 107 7.70 -3.16 12.06
N LEU A 108 8.00 -1.87 12.14
CA LEU A 108 7.59 -0.90 11.12
C LEU A 108 8.29 -1.17 9.78
N HIS A 109 9.57 -1.53 9.80
CA HIS A 109 10.31 -1.94 8.60
C HIS A 109 9.75 -3.22 7.98
N ALA A 110 9.38 -4.23 8.77
CA ALA A 110 8.68 -5.43 8.28
C ALA A 110 7.34 -5.07 7.59
N VAL A 111 6.53 -4.21 8.21
CA VAL A 111 5.25 -3.76 7.65
C VAL A 111 5.46 -2.91 6.40
N SER A 112 6.48 -2.05 6.38
CA SER A 112 6.81 -1.24 5.20
C SER A 112 7.18 -2.13 4.00
N GLY A 113 7.93 -3.21 4.21
CA GLY A 113 8.23 -4.21 3.19
C GLY A 113 6.97 -4.82 2.57
N ILE A 114 5.96 -5.14 3.39
CA ILE A 114 4.65 -5.62 2.92
C ILE A 114 3.92 -4.54 2.11
N LEU A 115 3.90 -3.30 2.59
CA LEU A 115 3.21 -2.18 1.94
C LEU A 115 3.86 -1.81 0.60
N PHE A 116 5.19 -1.74 0.54
CA PHE A 116 5.90 -1.43 -0.70
C PHE A 116 5.82 -2.57 -1.71
N PHE A 117 5.79 -3.83 -1.26
CA PHE A 117 5.48 -4.94 -2.14
C PHE A 117 4.08 -4.79 -2.76
N ALA A 118 3.05 -4.49 -1.97
CA ALA A 118 1.70 -4.29 -2.47
C ALA A 118 1.62 -3.13 -3.47
N ALA A 119 2.32 -2.02 -3.19
CA ALA A 119 2.43 -0.88 -4.10
C ALA A 119 3.16 -1.26 -5.40
N GLY A 120 4.26 -1.98 -5.31
CA GLY A 120 5.01 -2.47 -6.47
C GLY A 120 4.19 -3.43 -7.33
N PHE A 121 3.46 -4.35 -6.72
CA PHE A 121 2.57 -5.26 -7.45
C PHE A 121 1.46 -4.50 -8.18
N MET A 122 0.86 -3.52 -7.54
CA MET A 122 -0.12 -2.63 -8.16
C MET A 122 0.47 -1.85 -9.35
N LEU A 123 1.66 -1.26 -9.19
CA LEU A 123 2.35 -0.57 -10.28
C LEU A 123 2.65 -1.52 -11.44
N ALA A 124 3.08 -2.75 -11.16
CA ALA A 124 3.28 -3.77 -12.17
C ALA A 124 1.98 -4.07 -12.94
N GLU A 125 0.82 -4.06 -12.28
CA GLU A 125 -0.47 -4.21 -12.96
C GLU A 125 -0.78 -3.05 -13.93
N VAL A 126 -0.35 -1.83 -13.60
CA VAL A 126 -0.49 -0.68 -14.51
C VAL A 126 0.41 -0.84 -15.73
N PHE A 127 1.64 -1.33 -15.56
CA PHE A 127 2.61 -1.48 -16.68
C PHE A 127 2.33 -2.70 -17.55
N PHE A 128 2.01 -3.85 -16.96
CA PHE A 128 1.80 -5.11 -17.71
C PHE A 128 0.34 -5.29 -18.19
N GLY A 129 -0.57 -4.39 -17.80
CA GLY A 129 -1.99 -4.48 -18.11
C GLY A 129 -2.76 -5.47 -17.23
N LYS A 130 -4.09 -5.30 -17.24
CA LYS A 130 -5.02 -6.14 -16.47
C LYS A 130 -5.33 -7.48 -17.17
N ASP A 131 -4.90 -7.63 -18.43
CA ASP A 131 -5.26 -8.78 -19.25
C ASP A 131 -4.51 -10.03 -18.82
N ASN A 132 -5.28 -11.05 -18.41
CA ASN A 132 -4.84 -12.36 -17.95
C ASN A 132 -3.89 -12.31 -16.74
N VAL A 133 -4.47 -12.15 -15.56
CA VAL A 133 -3.82 -12.22 -14.23
C VAL A 133 -2.77 -13.33 -14.14
N ASN A 134 -2.95 -14.42 -14.87
CA ASN A 134 -2.09 -15.58 -14.82
C ASN A 134 -0.84 -15.47 -15.71
N LYS A 135 -0.90 -14.75 -16.84
CA LYS A 135 0.20 -14.78 -17.82
C LYS A 135 1.46 -14.05 -17.35
N HIS A 136 1.32 -13.03 -16.51
CA HIS A 136 2.45 -12.18 -16.06
C HIS A 136 2.61 -12.17 -14.53
N PHE A 137 1.99 -13.11 -13.81
CA PHE A 137 2.03 -13.14 -12.34
C PHE A 137 3.44 -13.09 -11.78
N PHE A 138 4.33 -13.96 -12.25
CA PHE A 138 5.71 -13.99 -11.76
C PHE A 138 6.52 -12.75 -12.15
N GLY A 139 6.24 -12.15 -13.30
CA GLY A 139 6.85 -10.86 -13.69
C GLY A 139 6.41 -9.73 -12.75
N LYS A 140 5.12 -9.66 -12.43
CA LYS A 140 4.57 -8.70 -11.45
C LYS A 140 5.14 -8.94 -10.05
N LEU A 141 5.25 -10.20 -9.64
CA LEU A 141 5.84 -10.60 -8.37
C LEU A 141 7.30 -10.15 -8.26
N ALA A 142 8.10 -10.44 -9.28
CA ALA A 142 9.50 -10.03 -9.32
C ALA A 142 9.63 -8.50 -9.29
N PHE A 143 8.84 -7.79 -10.08
CA PHE A 143 8.80 -6.31 -10.06
C PHE A 143 8.45 -5.79 -8.66
N ALA A 144 7.46 -6.37 -7.99
CA ALA A 144 7.04 -5.97 -6.65
C ALA A 144 8.15 -6.18 -5.61
N ILE A 145 8.89 -7.30 -5.68
CA ILE A 145 10.03 -7.56 -4.80
C ILE A 145 11.14 -6.51 -5.03
N PHE A 146 11.55 -6.29 -6.29
CA PHE A 146 12.58 -5.30 -6.60
C PHE A 146 12.15 -3.89 -6.23
N PHE A 147 10.90 -3.52 -6.49
CA PHE A 147 10.36 -2.22 -6.11
C PHE A 147 10.42 -2.01 -4.60
N SER A 148 9.92 -2.98 -3.82
CA SER A 148 9.95 -2.91 -2.35
C SER A 148 11.37 -2.77 -1.82
N THR A 149 12.29 -3.59 -2.28
CA THR A 149 13.71 -3.53 -1.87
C THR A 149 14.35 -2.18 -2.24
N THR A 150 14.06 -1.68 -3.44
CA THR A 150 14.61 -0.38 -3.89
C THR A 150 14.08 0.77 -3.03
N VAL A 151 12.79 0.75 -2.68
CA VAL A 151 12.20 1.79 -1.80
C VAL A 151 12.78 1.68 -0.40
N GLY A 152 12.99 0.46 0.13
CA GLY A 152 13.68 0.25 1.41
C GLY A 152 15.06 0.88 1.42
N VAL A 153 15.91 0.56 0.44
CA VAL A 153 17.26 1.18 0.32
C VAL A 153 17.19 2.70 0.18
N ALA A 154 16.22 3.22 -0.58
CA ALA A 154 16.04 4.67 -0.71
C ALA A 154 15.61 5.33 0.60
N TRP A 155 14.90 4.61 1.46
CA TRP A 155 14.52 5.07 2.79
C TRP A 155 15.74 5.18 3.69
N GLU A 156 16.62 4.19 3.75
CA GLU A 156 17.88 4.24 4.51
C GLU A 156 18.77 5.40 4.06
N PHE A 157 18.86 5.65 2.75
CA PHE A 157 19.56 6.85 2.26
C PHE A 157 18.91 8.14 2.71
N PHE A 158 17.59 8.19 2.81
CA PHE A 158 16.89 9.35 3.34
C PHE A 158 17.19 9.56 4.83
N GLU A 159 17.19 8.50 5.64
CA GLU A 159 17.51 8.56 7.07
C GLU A 159 18.95 9.01 7.30
N TYR A 160 19.90 8.44 6.55
CA TYR A 160 21.30 8.90 6.57
C TYR A 160 21.42 10.39 6.21
N LEU A 161 20.76 10.83 5.15
CA LEU A 161 20.82 12.23 4.72
C LEU A 161 20.25 13.19 5.78
N ILE A 162 19.15 12.84 6.41
CA ILE A 162 18.52 13.63 7.47
C ILE A 162 19.42 13.66 8.71
N SER A 163 20.00 12.53 9.10
CA SER A 163 20.94 12.44 10.22
C SER A 163 22.14 13.36 10.00
N GLU A 164 22.76 13.31 8.83
CA GLU A 164 23.95 14.09 8.50
C GLU A 164 23.68 15.60 8.32
N THR A 165 22.50 15.97 7.78
CA THR A 165 22.24 17.37 7.41
C THR A 165 21.43 18.13 8.43
N MET A 166 20.57 17.47 9.18
CA MET A 166 19.64 18.10 10.13
C MET A 166 19.99 17.82 11.59
N GLY A 167 20.95 16.94 11.85
CA GLY A 167 21.36 16.57 13.21
C GLY A 167 20.27 15.79 13.97
N PHE A 168 19.42 15.06 13.26
CA PHE A 168 18.53 14.08 13.83
C PHE A 168 19.21 12.72 13.76
N ASP A 169 19.21 11.99 14.85
CA ASP A 169 19.64 10.61 14.87
C ASP A 169 18.46 9.74 14.36
N MET A 170 18.46 9.44 13.06
CA MET A 170 17.47 8.60 12.43
C MET A 170 17.98 7.19 12.14
N LEU A 171 19.29 6.96 12.32
CA LEU A 171 19.92 5.67 12.06
C LEU A 171 20.04 4.81 13.31
N GLU A 172 19.59 5.30 14.47
CA GLU A 172 19.59 4.62 15.77
C GLU A 172 20.91 3.88 16.10
N ASP A 173 21.78 4.53 16.87
CA ASP A 173 23.07 3.96 17.25
C ASP A 173 22.93 2.68 18.07
N ALA A 174 23.66 1.63 17.67
CA ALA A 174 23.70 0.36 18.37
C ALA A 174 24.98 0.21 19.21
N MET A 175 24.84 -0.45 20.37
CA MET A 175 26.00 -0.85 21.17
C MET A 175 26.41 -2.28 20.80
N VAL A 176 27.61 -2.44 20.23
CA VAL A 176 28.17 -3.72 19.83
C VAL A 176 29.32 -4.11 20.75
N THR A 177 29.40 -5.39 21.09
CA THR A 177 30.44 -5.93 21.99
C THR A 177 31.63 -6.53 21.23
N ASP A 178 31.43 -6.75 19.95
CA ASP A 178 32.43 -7.44 19.11
C ASP A 178 32.63 -6.65 17.81
N ILE A 179 33.90 -6.32 17.50
CA ILE A 179 34.24 -5.67 16.25
C ILE A 179 35.40 -6.40 15.56
N GLN A 180 35.36 -6.39 14.24
CA GLN A 180 36.42 -6.93 13.40
C GLN A 180 36.83 -5.90 12.35
N SER A 181 38.12 -5.52 12.34
CA SER A 181 38.58 -4.51 11.40
C SER A 181 40.01 -4.71 10.96
N TYR A 182 40.29 -4.47 9.68
CA TYR A 182 41.62 -4.37 9.13
C TYR A 182 42.35 -3.12 9.61
N LEU A 183 41.63 -2.06 9.99
CA LEU A 183 42.23 -0.81 10.48
C LEU A 183 42.95 -0.95 11.84
N LEU A 184 42.56 -1.97 12.60
CA LEU A 184 43.22 -2.29 13.89
C LEU A 184 44.58 -2.97 13.70
N SER A 185 44.87 -3.48 12.50
CA SER A 185 46.15 -4.10 12.17
C SER A 185 47.12 -3.10 11.53
N GLN A 186 48.36 -3.10 11.96
CA GLN A 186 49.43 -2.23 11.37
C GLN A 186 49.65 -2.51 9.88
N SER A 187 49.50 -3.75 9.46
CA SER A 187 49.71 -4.16 8.08
C SER A 187 48.47 -4.06 7.18
N HIS A 188 47.26 -3.84 7.76
CA HIS A 188 45.98 -3.76 7.10
C HIS A 188 45.61 -4.97 6.21
N ASN A 189 46.31 -6.09 6.36
CA ASN A 189 46.08 -7.32 5.58
C ASN A 189 45.56 -8.49 6.42
N VAL A 190 45.42 -8.32 7.72
CA VAL A 190 44.80 -9.27 8.67
C VAL A 190 43.80 -8.49 9.50
N ALA A 191 42.56 -8.96 9.56
CA ALA A 191 41.57 -8.36 10.45
C ALA A 191 41.90 -8.74 11.91
N ILE A 192 41.81 -7.73 12.78
CA ILE A 192 41.92 -7.92 14.23
C ILE A 192 40.49 -7.98 14.76
N GLU A 193 40.22 -8.98 15.58
CA GLU A 193 38.97 -9.15 16.31
C GLU A 193 39.13 -8.69 17.74
N LEU A 194 38.22 -7.84 18.21
CA LEU A 194 38.09 -7.46 19.60
C LEU A 194 36.71 -7.96 20.06
N ASN A 195 36.71 -8.85 21.06
CA ASN A 195 35.50 -9.45 21.60
C ASN A 195 35.30 -8.99 23.04
N ASP A 196 34.08 -9.07 23.54
CA ASP A 196 33.69 -8.70 24.90
C ASP A 196 34.04 -7.25 25.26
N ILE A 197 33.82 -6.31 24.32
CA ILE A 197 34.09 -4.89 24.58
C ILE A 197 33.11 -4.41 25.66
N THR A 198 33.68 -3.90 26.77
CA THR A 198 32.91 -3.43 27.92
C THR A 198 32.69 -1.93 27.94
N GLN A 199 33.59 -1.18 27.28
CA GLN A 199 33.53 0.27 27.20
C GLN A 199 34.35 0.81 26.01
N THR A 200 33.95 1.97 25.53
CA THR A 200 34.69 2.76 24.56
C THR A 200 35.02 4.12 25.18
N VAL A 201 36.25 4.60 25.01
CA VAL A 201 36.70 5.93 25.46
C VAL A 201 36.96 6.79 24.24
N ILE A 202 36.20 7.88 24.10
CA ILE A 202 36.36 8.86 23.05
C ILE A 202 37.12 10.08 23.63
N THR A 203 38.32 10.35 23.12
CA THR A 203 39.06 11.56 23.47
C THR A 203 38.76 12.62 22.42
N TYR A 204 38.32 13.80 22.82
CA TYR A 204 37.94 14.89 21.93
C TYR A 204 38.51 16.25 22.38
N ASP A 205 38.17 17.35 21.75
CA ASP A 205 38.72 18.72 21.95
C ASP A 205 40.25 18.74 21.96
N GLY A 206 40.86 18.06 20.95
CA GLY A 206 42.32 17.99 20.83
C GLY A 206 42.99 17.22 21.94
N GLY A 207 42.32 16.27 22.56
CA GLY A 207 42.84 15.39 23.62
C GLY A 207 42.68 15.95 25.04
N LYS A 208 41.86 16.99 25.24
CA LYS A 208 41.61 17.59 26.55
C LYS A 208 40.46 17.00 27.31
N GLU A 209 39.49 16.46 26.59
CA GLU A 209 38.25 15.93 27.14
C GLU A 209 38.10 14.45 26.78
N GLU A 210 37.45 13.69 27.66
CA GLU A 210 37.17 12.28 27.44
C GLU A 210 35.69 11.98 27.72
N TRP A 211 35.08 11.16 26.85
CA TRP A 211 33.76 10.63 27.06
C TRP A 211 33.80 9.11 27.11
N VAL A 212 33.30 8.54 28.21
CA VAL A 212 33.26 7.08 28.40
C VAL A 212 31.92 6.55 28.09
N ILE A 213 31.82 5.67 27.10
CA ILE A 213 30.63 4.94 26.71
C ILE A 213 30.74 3.54 27.30
N ASN A 214 29.81 3.18 28.20
CA ASN A 214 29.79 1.89 28.83
C ASN A 214 28.87 0.92 28.05
N GLY A 215 29.22 -0.37 28.03
CA GLY A 215 28.41 -1.42 27.44
C GLY A 215 28.87 -1.90 26.08
N GLY A 216 29.92 -1.32 25.49
CA GLY A 216 30.44 -1.76 24.22
C GLY A 216 31.08 -0.67 23.39
N TYR A 217 31.14 -0.88 22.09
CA TYR A 217 31.50 0.08 21.05
C TYR A 217 30.22 0.63 20.41
N MET A 218 30.10 1.93 20.31
CA MET A 218 28.96 2.58 19.67
C MET A 218 29.12 2.51 18.15
N ASP A 219 28.24 1.77 17.52
CA ASP A 219 28.13 1.73 16.06
C ASP A 219 27.21 2.88 15.60
N LEU A 220 27.67 3.66 14.63
CA LEU A 220 26.94 4.84 14.14
C LEU A 220 25.93 4.46 13.06
N GLY A 221 24.94 3.64 13.43
CA GLY A 221 23.78 3.32 12.58
C GLY A 221 24.00 2.27 11.48
N LEU A 222 25.21 1.69 11.31
CA LEU A 222 25.41 0.64 10.31
C LEU A 222 24.65 -0.63 10.66
N TYR A 223 24.64 -0.99 11.95
CA TYR A 223 23.95 -2.19 12.43
C TYR A 223 22.44 -2.06 12.25
N ASP A 224 21.90 -0.90 12.60
CA ASP A 224 20.49 -0.56 12.46
C ASP A 224 20.06 -0.60 10.99
N THR A 225 20.71 0.19 10.11
CA THR A 225 20.48 0.20 8.66
C THR A 225 20.44 -1.20 8.05
N LEU A 226 21.43 -2.06 8.37
CA LEU A 226 21.47 -3.42 7.82
C LEU A 226 20.36 -4.31 8.36
N ASN A 227 20.03 -4.19 9.65
CA ASN A 227 18.95 -4.92 10.28
C ASN A 227 17.60 -4.55 9.67
N ASP A 228 17.34 -3.28 9.45
CA ASP A 228 16.08 -2.78 8.91
C ASP A 228 15.89 -3.17 7.44
N LEU A 229 16.95 -3.11 6.64
CA LEU A 229 16.94 -3.64 5.28
C LEU A 229 16.63 -5.15 5.25
N LEU A 230 17.22 -5.94 6.15
CA LEU A 230 16.97 -7.38 6.25
C LEU A 230 15.52 -7.66 6.69
N ILE A 231 15.01 -6.92 7.66
CA ILE A 231 13.66 -7.10 8.18
C ILE A 231 12.61 -6.64 7.17
N ALA A 232 12.82 -5.51 6.49
CA ALA A 232 11.97 -5.08 5.37
C ALA A 232 11.96 -6.10 4.24
N ALA A 233 13.13 -6.68 3.90
CA ALA A 233 13.22 -7.76 2.93
C ALA A 233 12.47 -9.02 3.39
N ALA A 234 12.54 -9.38 4.67
CA ALA A 234 11.78 -10.50 5.23
C ALA A 234 10.27 -10.26 5.16
N GLY A 235 9.78 -9.04 5.42
CA GLY A 235 8.40 -8.62 5.22
C GLY A 235 7.97 -8.79 3.75
N THR A 236 8.81 -8.30 2.83
CA THR A 236 8.61 -8.43 1.38
C THR A 236 8.53 -9.89 0.93
N VAL A 237 9.46 -10.74 1.37
CA VAL A 237 9.48 -12.17 1.03
C VAL A 237 8.28 -12.88 1.62
N SER A 238 7.88 -12.56 2.84
CA SER A 238 6.71 -13.16 3.50
C SER A 238 5.43 -12.93 2.70
N ILE A 239 5.17 -11.70 2.27
CA ILE A 239 3.98 -11.39 1.47
C ILE A 239 4.09 -11.95 0.04
N ALA A 240 5.30 -12.04 -0.52
CA ALA A 240 5.51 -12.69 -1.81
C ALA A 240 5.15 -14.19 -1.75
N ILE A 241 5.57 -14.90 -0.69
CA ILE A 241 5.21 -16.31 -0.45
C ILE A 241 3.69 -16.46 -0.29
N VAL A 242 3.07 -15.60 0.53
CA VAL A 242 1.61 -15.55 0.70
C VAL A 242 0.91 -15.33 -0.64
N SER A 243 1.42 -14.43 -1.48
CA SER A 243 0.88 -14.15 -2.81
C SER A 243 1.00 -15.37 -3.75
N ILE A 244 2.11 -16.11 -3.72
CA ILE A 244 2.28 -17.33 -4.49
C ILE A 244 1.29 -18.43 -4.05
N ILE A 245 1.19 -18.68 -2.73
CA ILE A 245 0.28 -19.68 -2.18
C ILE A 245 -1.18 -19.32 -2.54
N SER A 246 -1.51 -18.04 -2.40
CA SER A 246 -2.84 -17.52 -2.70
C SER A 246 -3.18 -17.63 -4.17
N PHE A 247 -2.23 -17.37 -5.06
CA PHE A 247 -2.40 -17.51 -6.50
C PHE A 247 -2.86 -18.93 -6.90
N TYR A 248 -2.27 -19.96 -6.28
CA TYR A 248 -2.59 -21.35 -6.60
C TYR A 248 -3.79 -21.91 -5.83
N LYS A 249 -4.00 -21.53 -4.57
CA LYS A 249 -4.97 -22.18 -3.68
C LYS A 249 -6.14 -21.29 -3.28
N PHE A 250 -5.90 -19.98 -3.09
CA PHE A 250 -6.88 -19.06 -2.50
C PHE A 250 -6.92 -17.71 -3.22
N PRO A 251 -7.34 -17.63 -4.50
CA PRO A 251 -7.25 -16.40 -5.30
C PRO A 251 -8.01 -15.20 -4.71
N LYS A 252 -9.01 -15.44 -3.84
CA LYS A 252 -9.72 -14.36 -3.13
C LYS A 252 -8.84 -13.68 -2.06
N PHE A 253 -7.85 -14.40 -1.52
CA PHE A 253 -6.98 -13.89 -0.47
C PHE A 253 -6.00 -12.83 -1.00
N ASN A 254 -5.52 -12.98 -2.24
CA ASN A 254 -4.68 -11.96 -2.88
C ASN A 254 -5.33 -10.58 -2.92
N LYS A 255 -6.65 -10.52 -3.12
CA LYS A 255 -7.39 -9.26 -3.14
C LYS A 255 -7.41 -8.51 -1.80
N MET A 256 -7.03 -9.16 -0.71
CA MET A 256 -6.94 -8.53 0.62
C MET A 256 -5.65 -7.72 0.79
N PHE A 257 -4.55 -8.16 0.15
CA PHE A 257 -3.20 -7.58 0.29
C PHE A 257 -2.73 -6.82 -0.95
N ILE A 258 -3.38 -7.01 -2.09
CA ILE A 258 -3.03 -6.32 -3.34
C ILE A 258 -4.13 -5.33 -3.66
N PRO A 259 -3.81 -4.04 -3.88
CA PRO A 259 -4.79 -3.04 -4.28
C PRO A 259 -5.48 -3.44 -5.59
N GLU A 260 -6.79 -3.24 -5.67
CA GLU A 260 -7.55 -3.55 -6.87
C GLU A 260 -7.53 -2.37 -7.85
N LEU A 261 -7.17 -2.63 -9.11
CA LEU A 261 -7.28 -1.63 -10.17
C LEU A 261 -8.77 -1.34 -10.45
N VAL A 262 -9.14 -0.08 -10.24
CA VAL A 262 -10.50 0.43 -10.45
C VAL A 262 -10.44 1.70 -11.27
N ASN A 263 -11.31 1.84 -12.25
CA ASN A 263 -11.36 3.08 -13.01
C ASN A 263 -12.07 4.19 -12.24
N ASN A 264 -11.35 4.83 -11.31
CA ASN A 264 -11.88 5.89 -10.46
C ASN A 264 -12.17 7.20 -11.21
N ARG A 265 -11.61 7.38 -12.41
CA ARG A 265 -11.73 8.62 -13.22
C ARG A 265 -12.79 8.54 -14.32
N ARG A 266 -13.33 7.36 -14.62
CA ARG A 266 -14.34 7.17 -15.66
C ARG A 266 -15.42 6.22 -15.18
N LYS A 267 -16.68 6.56 -15.47
CA LYS A 267 -17.84 5.70 -15.25
C LYS A 267 -18.65 5.59 -16.53
N PRO A 268 -19.34 4.45 -16.76
CA PRO A 268 -20.31 4.34 -17.82
C PRO A 268 -21.36 5.45 -17.69
N ILE A 269 -21.77 6.03 -18.81
CA ILE A 269 -22.95 6.87 -18.83
C ILE A 269 -24.13 5.92 -18.71
N GLU A 270 -24.85 5.98 -17.58
CA GLU A 270 -26.11 5.27 -17.45
C GLU A 270 -27.06 5.87 -18.50
N ALA A 271 -27.55 5.04 -19.43
CA ALA A 271 -28.63 5.42 -20.32
C ALA A 271 -29.78 5.88 -19.42
N THR A 272 -30.13 7.15 -19.50
CA THR A 272 -31.23 7.71 -18.76
C THR A 272 -32.47 6.87 -19.08
N ALA A 273 -33.26 6.49 -18.08
CA ALA A 273 -34.47 5.71 -18.17
C ALA A 273 -35.57 6.32 -19.08
N SER A 274 -35.29 7.41 -19.76
CA SER A 274 -36.10 8.04 -20.79
C SER A 274 -36.29 7.22 -22.07
N ALA A 275 -35.44 6.18 -22.31
CA ALA A 275 -35.64 5.31 -23.48
C ALA A 275 -36.57 4.10 -23.17
N ALA A 276 -36.81 3.78 -21.91
CA ALA A 276 -37.73 2.73 -21.51
C ALA A 276 -39.20 3.20 -21.60
N ASP A 277 -39.49 4.47 -21.29
CA ASP A 277 -40.85 5.05 -21.42
C ASP A 277 -41.27 5.28 -22.87
N THR A 278 -40.34 5.44 -23.82
CA THR A 278 -40.63 5.57 -25.25
C THR A 278 -40.82 4.21 -25.93
N ALA A 279 -40.26 3.13 -25.38
CA ALA A 279 -40.48 1.78 -25.89
C ALA A 279 -41.88 1.21 -25.43
N GLU A 280 -42.28 1.52 -24.20
CA GLU A 280 -43.57 1.08 -23.66
C GLU A 280 -44.75 1.83 -24.27
N THR A 281 -44.57 3.08 -24.74
CA THR A 281 -45.58 3.83 -25.51
C THR A 281 -45.62 3.45 -27.00
N ALA A 282 -44.58 2.85 -27.56
CA ALA A 282 -44.58 2.35 -28.95
C ALA A 282 -45.22 0.97 -29.07
N GLU A 283 -45.08 0.09 -28.07
CA GLU A 283 -45.79 -1.21 -28.04
C GLU A 283 -47.30 -1.07 -27.77
N ALA A 284 -47.72 -0.04 -27.02
CA ALA A 284 -49.14 0.21 -26.76
C ALA A 284 -49.90 0.79 -27.94
N VAL A 285 -49.23 1.31 -28.99
CA VAL A 285 -49.86 1.83 -30.21
C VAL A 285 -49.98 0.75 -31.30
N ASP A 286 -49.17 -0.32 -31.27
CA ASP A 286 -49.21 -1.39 -32.27
C ASP A 286 -50.25 -2.48 -31.93
N ASP A 287 -50.61 -2.65 -30.63
CA ASP A 287 -51.67 -3.55 -30.20
C ASP A 287 -53.10 -3.00 -30.43
N GLY A 288 -53.25 -1.74 -30.79
CA GLY A 288 -54.54 -1.08 -31.07
C GLY A 288 -55.04 -1.24 -32.53
N VAL A 289 -54.18 -1.60 -33.48
CA VAL A 289 -54.50 -1.69 -34.90
C VAL A 289 -54.77 -3.13 -35.37
N ALA A 290 -54.43 -4.14 -34.57
CA ALA A 290 -54.56 -5.55 -34.93
C ALA A 290 -55.92 -6.19 -34.55
N LYS A 291 -56.86 -5.45 -33.96
CA LYS A 291 -58.19 -6.00 -33.53
C LYS A 291 -59.40 -5.68 -34.42
N GLU A 292 -59.19 -5.08 -35.61
CA GLU A 292 -60.30 -4.71 -36.47
C GLU A 292 -60.36 -5.45 -37.83
N SER A 293 -59.63 -6.54 -38.05
CA SER A 293 -59.58 -7.27 -39.32
C SER A 293 -59.84 -8.79 -39.27
N ASP A 294 -60.31 -9.38 -38.14
CA ASP A 294 -60.67 -10.80 -38.08
C ASP A 294 -62.09 -10.98 -37.78
N ASN A 295 -62.93 -10.62 -38.76
CA ASN A 295 -64.26 -11.16 -38.92
C ASN A 295 -64.57 -11.24 -40.42
N LEU A 296 -64.04 -12.21 -41.12
CA LEU A 296 -64.65 -12.84 -42.28
C LEU A 296 -63.82 -14.01 -42.79
N SER A 297 -64.47 -15.12 -42.82
CA SER A 297 -64.24 -16.33 -43.60
C SER A 297 -63.81 -17.57 -42.84
N ASP A 298 -64.88 -18.17 -42.34
CA ASP A 298 -64.98 -19.62 -42.20
C ASP A 298 -64.85 -20.33 -43.54
N SER A 299 -64.42 -21.54 -43.47
CA SER A 299 -64.67 -22.70 -44.29
C SER A 299 -63.56 -23.22 -45.21
N VAL A 300 -63.44 -24.51 -45.08
CA VAL A 300 -63.09 -25.56 -46.05
C VAL A 300 -61.67 -26.17 -45.82
N SER A 301 -61.70 -27.22 -45.09
CA SER A 301 -61.45 -28.65 -45.36
C SER A 301 -59.99 -29.09 -45.58
N ASP A 302 -59.63 -29.97 -44.73
CA ASP A 302 -59.27 -31.39 -44.92
C ASP A 302 -58.03 -31.77 -45.72
N ASN A 303 -57.28 -32.53 -45.00
CA ASN A 303 -56.64 -33.81 -45.38
C ASN A 303 -55.21 -33.91 -45.92
N VAL A 304 -54.63 -34.91 -45.33
CA VAL A 304 -53.66 -35.89 -45.86
C VAL A 304 -52.21 -35.66 -45.47
N SER A 305 -51.84 -36.30 -44.42
CA SER A 305 -51.12 -37.60 -44.25
C SER A 305 -49.65 -37.64 -44.77
N ASP A 306 -48.90 -38.09 -43.88
CA ASP A 306 -47.93 -39.19 -43.97
C ASP A 306 -46.51 -38.99 -44.58
N THR A 307 -45.69 -39.43 -43.75
CA THR A 307 -44.51 -40.35 -43.95
C THR A 307 -43.15 -39.70 -44.21
N VAL A 308 -42.33 -40.03 -43.35
CA VAL A 308 -41.29 -41.12 -43.28
C VAL A 308 -39.82 -40.63 -43.50
N LYS A 309 -39.09 -40.92 -42.45
CA LYS A 309 -37.71 -41.51 -42.37
C LYS A 309 -36.48 -40.74 -42.82
N ASP A 310 -35.64 -40.67 -41.88
CA ASP A 310 -34.32 -41.38 -41.67
C ASP A 310 -33.13 -40.92 -42.44
N ASN A 311 -32.06 -40.88 -41.68
CA ASN A 311 -30.63 -41.07 -41.98
C ASN A 311 -29.88 -39.86 -42.56
N ASP A 312 -28.81 -39.39 -42.01
CA ASP A 312 -27.59 -40.04 -41.42
C ASP A 312 -26.99 -39.11 -40.37
#